data_e48de834a7009efd22a9ea0a78f8f94f
#
_entry.id   e48de834a7009efd22a9ea0a78f8f94f
#
_cell.length_a   1.000
_cell.length_b   1.000
_cell.length_c   1.000
_cell.angle_alpha   90.00
_cell.angle_beta   90.00
_cell.angle_gamma   90.00
#
_symmetry.space_group_name_H-M   'P 1'
#
loop_
_entity.id
_entity.type
_entity.pdbx_description
1 polymer ?
#
loop_
_entity_poly.entity_id
_entity_poly.type
_entity_poly.pdbx_seq_one_letter_code
_entity_poly.pdbx_strand_id
1 'polypeptide(L)'
;MRKTTRYPVEGANSLWHVYKTVPFWKVVRNFIVIQLARYTPFLGMKNWLYRTFLGVKVGEQTSFSLMVMLDVMFPEKISVGRNTVIGYNTTILAHEYLIKEYRLGPVEIGSEVMIGANSTILPGVVIGDGAIVSAGTLVHKDVPAGNFVGGNPMRVIYTKEELEQRWSEDPIYGK
;
A
#
# COMPACT_ATOMS: atom_id res chain seq x y z
N MET A 1 -1.82 -4.96 15.44
CA MET A 1 -0.50 -4.27 15.58
C MET A 1 0.28 -4.53 14.30
N ARG A 2 0.95 -3.53 13.70
CA ARG A 2 1.69 -3.72 12.42
C ARG A 2 2.76 -4.81 12.55
N LYS A 3 2.87 -5.67 11.56
CA LYS A 3 3.88 -6.77 11.50
C LYS A 3 5.21 -6.22 11.00
N THR A 4 6.01 -5.59 11.86
CA THR A 4 7.31 -5.03 11.49
C THR A 4 8.45 -5.70 12.23
N THR A 5 9.55 -6.00 11.52
CA THR A 5 10.83 -6.39 12.12
C THR A 5 11.67 -5.14 12.36
N ARG A 6 12.26 -5.03 13.55
CA ARG A 6 13.03 -3.86 13.99
C ARG A 6 14.53 -4.19 13.97
N TYR A 7 15.32 -3.25 13.46
CA TYR A 7 16.77 -3.38 13.34
C TYR A 7 17.43 -2.15 14.00
N PRO A 8 17.98 -2.29 15.21
CA PRO A 8 18.66 -1.20 15.90
C PRO A 8 19.88 -0.71 15.11
N VAL A 9 20.17 0.58 15.19
CA VAL A 9 21.38 1.19 14.65
C VAL A 9 22.04 2.08 15.70
N GLU A 10 23.36 2.17 15.62
CA GLU A 10 24.18 3.02 16.50
C GLU A 10 24.82 4.16 15.70
N GLY A 11 25.11 5.25 16.36
CA GLY A 11 25.74 6.43 15.75
C GLY A 11 24.76 7.28 14.96
N ALA A 12 24.99 7.47 13.65
CA ALA A 12 24.12 8.25 12.77
C ALA A 12 22.73 7.60 12.61
N ASN A 13 21.72 8.41 12.21
CA ASN A 13 20.36 7.89 11.97
C ASN A 13 20.35 6.75 10.94
N SER A 14 19.33 5.90 11.00
CA SER A 14 19.29 4.68 10.21
C SER A 14 19.33 4.91 8.69
N LEU A 15 18.80 6.03 8.20
CA LEU A 15 18.80 6.36 6.76
C LEU A 15 20.24 6.61 6.24
N TRP A 16 21.16 7.12 7.08
CA TRP A 16 22.55 7.30 6.70
C TRP A 16 23.25 5.97 6.38
N HIS A 17 22.69 4.88 6.89
CA HIS A 17 23.16 3.51 6.66
C HIS A 17 22.38 2.77 5.57
N VAL A 18 21.59 3.45 4.76
CA VAL A 18 20.66 2.83 3.77
C VAL A 18 21.36 1.82 2.86
N TYR A 19 22.53 2.15 2.32
CA TYR A 19 23.26 1.25 1.42
C TYR A 19 23.97 0.07 2.11
N LYS A 20 23.89 -0.03 3.43
CA LYS A 20 24.20 -1.26 4.17
C LYS A 20 23.00 -2.21 4.22
N THR A 21 21.78 -1.69 4.01
CA THR A 21 20.53 -2.45 4.11
C THR A 21 19.97 -2.82 2.73
N VAL A 22 20.27 -2.03 1.70
CA VAL A 22 19.79 -2.25 0.33
C VAL A 22 20.89 -1.85 -0.69
N PRO A 23 21.17 -2.69 -1.72
CA PRO A 23 22.14 -2.35 -2.75
C PRO A 23 21.78 -1.09 -3.53
N PHE A 24 22.73 -0.20 -3.76
CA PHE A 24 22.54 1.05 -4.49
C PHE A 24 21.84 0.85 -5.86
N TRP A 25 22.32 -0.10 -6.67
CA TRP A 25 21.75 -0.34 -8.00
C TRP A 25 20.31 -0.88 -7.97
N LYS A 26 19.92 -1.57 -6.88
CA LYS A 26 18.51 -1.95 -6.67
C LYS A 26 17.65 -0.71 -6.47
N VAL A 27 18.11 0.26 -5.68
CA VAL A 27 17.38 1.52 -5.44
C VAL A 27 17.24 2.31 -6.74
N VAL A 28 18.33 2.43 -7.53
CA VAL A 28 18.31 3.12 -8.84
C VAL A 28 17.31 2.47 -9.80
N ARG A 29 17.40 1.14 -9.97
CA ARG A 29 16.47 0.40 -10.84
C ARG A 29 15.02 0.60 -10.38
N ASN A 30 14.74 0.40 -9.11
CA ASN A 30 13.39 0.52 -8.56
C ASN A 30 12.86 1.93 -8.74
N PHE A 31 13.67 2.95 -8.48
CA PHE A 31 13.31 4.35 -8.68
C PHE A 31 12.89 4.60 -10.14
N ILE A 32 13.73 4.22 -11.11
CA ILE A 32 13.44 4.42 -12.53
C ILE A 32 12.12 3.73 -12.92
N VAL A 33 11.95 2.46 -12.55
CA VAL A 33 10.75 1.68 -12.88
C VAL A 33 9.49 2.31 -12.25
N ILE A 34 9.57 2.74 -10.99
CA ILE A 34 8.44 3.40 -10.31
C ILE A 34 8.11 4.72 -11.00
N GLN A 35 9.11 5.55 -11.37
CA GLN A 35 8.85 6.82 -12.06
C GLN A 35 8.16 6.58 -13.42
N LEU A 36 8.62 5.61 -14.20
CA LEU A 36 7.96 5.25 -15.47
C LEU A 36 6.52 4.77 -15.24
N ALA A 37 6.32 3.88 -14.28
CA ALA A 37 5.01 3.30 -13.99
C ALA A 37 4.00 4.34 -13.47
N ARG A 38 4.41 5.26 -12.58
CA ARG A 38 3.47 6.21 -11.97
C ARG A 38 2.92 7.26 -12.94
N TYR A 39 3.61 7.53 -14.05
CA TYR A 39 3.16 8.47 -15.08
C TYR A 39 2.46 7.79 -16.26
N THR A 40 2.63 6.48 -16.47
CA THR A 40 1.94 5.79 -17.56
C THR A 40 0.43 5.62 -17.28
N PRO A 41 -0.44 5.88 -18.26
CA PRO A 41 -1.89 5.63 -18.11
C PRO A 41 -2.29 4.17 -18.34
N PHE A 42 -1.40 3.34 -18.87
CA PHE A 42 -1.70 1.96 -19.25
C PHE A 42 -1.62 1.01 -18.06
N LEU A 43 -2.78 0.60 -17.51
CA LEU A 43 -2.88 -0.25 -16.32
C LEU A 43 -2.14 -1.59 -16.45
N GLY A 44 -2.31 -2.27 -17.59
CA GLY A 44 -1.62 -3.54 -17.84
C GLY A 44 -0.10 -3.41 -17.84
N MET A 45 0.43 -2.32 -18.43
CA MET A 45 1.86 -2.03 -18.46
C MET A 45 2.40 -1.73 -17.06
N LYS A 46 1.64 -0.97 -16.21
CA LYS A 46 2.02 -0.75 -14.81
C LYS A 46 2.18 -2.07 -14.06
N ASN A 47 1.16 -2.93 -14.14
CA ASN A 47 1.17 -4.20 -13.45
C ASN A 47 2.32 -5.10 -13.92
N TRP A 48 2.61 -5.10 -15.23
CA TRP A 48 3.76 -5.82 -15.79
C TRP A 48 5.08 -5.28 -15.23
N LEU A 49 5.29 -3.94 -15.23
CA LEU A 49 6.49 -3.30 -14.67
C LEU A 49 6.67 -3.66 -13.19
N TYR A 50 5.61 -3.57 -12.39
CA TYR A 50 5.65 -3.86 -10.97
C TYR A 50 5.98 -5.33 -10.68
N ARG A 51 5.36 -6.26 -11.42
CA ARG A 51 5.63 -7.70 -11.25
C ARG A 51 7.04 -8.07 -11.69
N THR A 52 7.45 -7.62 -12.88
CA THR A 52 8.69 -8.07 -13.54
C THR A 52 9.93 -7.47 -12.91
N PHE A 53 9.93 -6.16 -12.64
CA PHE A 53 11.14 -5.46 -12.22
C PHE A 53 11.21 -5.18 -10.72
N LEU A 54 10.08 -5.05 -10.05
CA LEU A 54 10.03 -4.70 -8.64
C LEU A 54 9.72 -5.91 -7.74
N GLY A 55 9.26 -7.02 -8.29
CA GLY A 55 8.86 -8.20 -7.53
C GLY A 55 7.58 -8.00 -6.69
N VAL A 56 6.78 -6.96 -6.99
CA VAL A 56 5.49 -6.74 -6.35
C VAL A 56 4.51 -7.83 -6.79
N LYS A 57 3.80 -8.42 -5.85
CA LYS A 57 2.73 -9.38 -6.18
C LYS A 57 1.46 -8.57 -6.48
N VAL A 58 0.97 -8.66 -7.70
CA VAL A 58 -0.23 -7.94 -8.14
C VAL A 58 -1.23 -8.93 -8.72
N GLY A 59 -2.44 -8.97 -8.18
CA GLY A 59 -3.54 -9.81 -8.69
C GLY A 59 -4.06 -9.32 -10.06
N GLU A 60 -4.89 -10.15 -10.67
CA GLU A 60 -5.54 -9.81 -11.93
C GLU A 60 -6.54 -8.65 -11.75
N GLN A 61 -6.76 -7.87 -12.81
CA GLN A 61 -7.71 -6.73 -12.84
C GLN A 61 -7.43 -5.65 -11.79
N THR A 62 -6.29 -5.69 -11.08
CA THR A 62 -5.91 -4.64 -10.14
C THR A 62 -5.43 -3.41 -10.88
N SER A 63 -5.89 -2.25 -10.41
CA SER A 63 -5.64 -0.96 -11.03
C SER A 63 -4.90 -0.01 -10.09
N PHE A 64 -3.71 0.42 -10.53
CA PHE A 64 -3.00 1.52 -9.87
C PHE A 64 -3.26 2.81 -10.65
N SER A 65 -3.86 3.78 -10.01
CA SER A 65 -4.07 5.11 -10.59
C SER A 65 -2.73 5.82 -10.87
N LEU A 66 -2.79 6.98 -11.53
CA LEU A 66 -1.59 7.79 -11.73
C LEU A 66 -1.00 8.25 -10.39
N MET A 67 0.31 8.52 -10.39
CA MET A 67 1.07 9.06 -9.27
C MET A 67 1.19 8.13 -8.04
N VAL A 68 0.70 6.89 -8.10
CA VAL A 68 0.90 5.92 -7.00
C VAL A 68 2.39 5.70 -6.77
N MET A 69 2.83 5.83 -5.52
CA MET A 69 4.21 5.65 -5.10
C MET A 69 4.35 4.38 -4.30
N LEU A 70 5.10 3.41 -4.83
CA LEU A 70 5.48 2.22 -4.10
C LEU A 70 6.81 2.42 -3.39
N ASP A 71 7.08 1.61 -2.37
CA ASP A 71 8.37 1.59 -1.68
C ASP A 71 9.52 1.39 -2.67
N VAL A 72 10.48 2.32 -2.68
CA VAL A 72 11.63 2.28 -3.61
C VAL A 72 12.65 1.22 -3.20
N MET A 73 12.79 0.97 -1.89
CA MET A 73 13.84 0.10 -1.36
C MET A 73 13.43 -1.36 -1.29
N PHE A 74 12.19 -1.61 -0.87
CA PHE A 74 11.67 -2.96 -0.62
C PHE A 74 10.29 -3.20 -1.27
N PRO A 75 10.11 -2.88 -2.57
CA PRO A 75 8.81 -3.04 -3.24
C PRO A 75 8.34 -4.50 -3.27
N GLU A 76 9.25 -5.46 -3.28
CA GLU A 76 8.95 -6.89 -3.23
C GLU A 76 8.21 -7.35 -1.95
N LYS A 77 8.14 -6.50 -0.94
CA LYS A 77 7.36 -6.74 0.28
C LYS A 77 5.90 -6.29 0.17
N ILE A 78 5.50 -5.78 -0.99
CA ILE A 78 4.12 -5.33 -1.24
C ILE A 78 3.40 -6.41 -2.03
N SER A 79 2.20 -6.78 -1.57
CA SER A 79 1.27 -7.64 -2.28
C SER A 79 -0.11 -6.99 -2.36
N VAL A 80 -0.74 -7.08 -3.54
CA VAL A 80 -2.09 -6.57 -3.81
C VAL A 80 -2.88 -7.66 -4.49
N GLY A 81 -4.05 -7.98 -3.96
CA GLY A 81 -4.97 -8.99 -4.47
C GLY A 81 -5.59 -8.62 -5.83
N ARG A 82 -6.51 -9.44 -6.30
CA ARG A 82 -7.22 -9.22 -7.56
C ARG A 82 -8.28 -8.11 -7.44
N ASN A 83 -8.65 -7.51 -8.57
CA ASN A 83 -9.77 -6.55 -8.69
C ASN A 83 -9.73 -5.43 -7.63
N THR A 84 -8.53 -4.94 -7.31
CA THR A 84 -8.29 -3.90 -6.30
C THR A 84 -7.95 -2.58 -6.97
N VAL A 85 -8.49 -1.49 -6.43
CA VAL A 85 -8.23 -0.13 -6.93
C VAL A 85 -7.34 0.63 -5.93
N ILE A 86 -6.19 1.06 -6.41
CA ILE A 86 -5.29 1.96 -5.65
C ILE A 86 -5.43 3.37 -6.24
N GLY A 87 -6.01 4.25 -5.45
CA GLY A 87 -6.34 5.62 -5.85
C GLY A 87 -5.11 6.49 -6.15
N TYR A 88 -5.37 7.60 -6.84
CA TYR A 88 -4.38 8.59 -7.26
C TYR A 88 -3.47 9.03 -6.11
N ASN A 89 -2.16 9.12 -6.38
CA ASN A 89 -1.15 9.62 -5.43
C ASN A 89 -1.11 8.90 -4.07
N THR A 90 -1.56 7.64 -4.01
CA THR A 90 -1.43 6.80 -2.82
C THR A 90 0.03 6.37 -2.66
N THR A 91 0.53 6.39 -1.42
CA THR A 91 1.88 5.94 -1.07
C THR A 91 1.80 4.64 -0.27
N ILE A 92 2.56 3.62 -0.68
CA ILE A 92 2.64 2.32 0.00
C ILE A 92 4.08 2.08 0.43
N LEU A 93 4.32 2.04 1.74
CA LEU A 93 5.63 1.89 2.35
C LEU A 93 5.80 0.49 2.95
N ALA A 94 6.94 -0.12 2.71
CA ALA A 94 7.33 -1.40 3.32
C ALA A 94 8.49 -1.25 4.32
N HIS A 95 8.98 -0.01 4.52
CA HIS A 95 10.04 0.32 5.46
C HIS A 95 9.80 1.66 6.17
N GLU A 96 10.45 1.83 7.32
CA GLU A 96 10.58 3.11 8.04
C GLU A 96 12.03 3.24 8.51
N TYR A 97 12.71 4.35 8.17
CA TYR A 97 14.01 4.72 8.75
C TYR A 97 13.79 5.75 9.86
N LEU A 98 14.23 5.38 11.07
CA LEU A 98 14.10 6.19 12.28
C LEU A 98 15.50 6.58 12.80
N ILE A 99 15.57 7.36 13.87
CA ILE A 99 16.85 7.82 14.40
C ILE A 99 17.70 6.65 14.92
N LYS A 100 17.09 5.73 15.69
CA LYS A 100 17.82 4.66 16.39
C LYS A 100 17.59 3.26 15.83
N GLU A 101 16.75 3.13 14.82
CA GLU A 101 16.41 1.85 14.20
C GLU A 101 15.84 2.05 12.79
N TYR A 102 15.85 1.01 11.98
CA TYR A 102 14.94 0.92 10.83
C TYR A 102 13.99 -0.26 11.00
N ARG A 103 12.85 -0.18 10.35
CA ARG A 103 11.81 -1.20 10.39
C ARG A 103 11.46 -1.65 9.00
N LEU A 104 11.25 -2.96 8.85
CA LEU A 104 10.72 -3.56 7.63
C LEU A 104 9.42 -4.28 7.97
N GLY A 105 8.42 -4.14 7.11
CA GLY A 105 7.15 -4.83 7.28
C GLY A 105 6.45 -5.08 5.93
N PRO A 106 6.03 -6.33 5.64
CA PRO A 106 5.27 -6.59 4.43
C PRO A 106 3.93 -5.85 4.50
N VAL A 107 3.49 -5.35 3.34
CA VAL A 107 2.14 -4.78 3.18
C VAL A 107 1.33 -5.75 2.33
N GLU A 108 0.22 -6.19 2.90
CA GLU A 108 -0.68 -7.15 2.27
C GLU A 108 -2.04 -6.47 2.06
N ILE A 109 -2.39 -6.21 0.80
CA ILE A 109 -3.68 -5.65 0.42
C ILE A 109 -4.46 -6.76 -0.25
N GLY A 110 -5.65 -7.05 0.26
CA GLY A 110 -6.53 -8.10 -0.21
C GLY A 110 -7.11 -7.86 -1.60
N SER A 111 -8.04 -8.71 -1.96
CA SER A 111 -8.82 -8.61 -3.21
C SER A 111 -10.04 -7.71 -3.04
N GLU A 112 -10.48 -7.09 -4.13
CA GLU A 112 -11.70 -6.25 -4.15
C GLU A 112 -11.64 -5.06 -3.19
N VAL A 113 -10.42 -4.61 -2.86
CA VAL A 113 -10.16 -3.47 -1.97
C VAL A 113 -10.21 -2.17 -2.77
N MET A 114 -10.78 -1.13 -2.18
CA MET A 114 -10.70 0.23 -2.69
C MET A 114 -9.86 1.10 -1.76
N ILE A 115 -8.78 1.67 -2.26
CA ILE A 115 -7.97 2.66 -1.55
C ILE A 115 -8.16 4.02 -2.22
N GLY A 116 -8.74 4.97 -1.48
CA GLY A 116 -8.97 6.33 -1.93
C GLY A 116 -7.66 7.10 -2.16
N ALA A 117 -7.75 8.13 -2.99
CA ALA A 117 -6.62 8.97 -3.38
C ALA A 117 -5.89 9.60 -2.19
N ASN A 118 -4.59 9.89 -2.35
CA ASN A 118 -3.74 10.54 -1.33
C ASN A 118 -3.64 9.78 0.01
N SER A 119 -3.92 8.48 0.02
CA SER A 119 -3.76 7.66 1.22
C SER A 119 -2.30 7.25 1.41
N THR A 120 -1.91 7.02 2.67
CA THR A 120 -0.58 6.48 3.00
C THR A 120 -0.74 5.19 3.77
N ILE A 121 -0.15 4.10 3.24
CA ILE A 121 -0.15 2.77 3.86
C ILE A 121 1.21 2.55 4.51
N LEU A 122 1.22 2.35 5.83
CA LEU A 122 2.46 2.13 6.58
C LEU A 122 2.93 0.67 6.52
N PRO A 123 4.23 0.41 6.76
CA PRO A 123 4.80 -0.93 6.75
C PRO A 123 4.13 -1.88 7.74
N GLY A 124 3.97 -3.13 7.35
CA GLY A 124 3.45 -4.20 8.19
C GLY A 124 1.93 -4.19 8.38
N VAL A 125 1.20 -3.47 7.52
CA VAL A 125 -0.26 -3.40 7.53
C VAL A 125 -0.86 -4.49 6.64
N VAL A 126 -1.94 -5.09 7.12
CA VAL A 126 -2.81 -5.99 6.35
C VAL A 126 -4.15 -5.28 6.12
N ILE A 127 -4.60 -5.20 4.87
CA ILE A 127 -5.92 -4.71 4.49
C ILE A 127 -6.70 -5.90 3.93
N GLY A 128 -7.78 -6.29 4.63
CA GLY A 128 -8.59 -7.45 4.28
C GLY A 128 -9.40 -7.27 2.99
N ASP A 129 -9.86 -8.38 2.43
CA ASP A 129 -10.65 -8.40 1.20
C ASP A 129 -11.91 -7.52 1.32
N GLY A 130 -12.27 -6.83 0.25
CA GLY A 130 -13.45 -5.97 0.18
C GLY A 130 -13.40 -4.73 1.07
N ALA A 131 -12.27 -4.44 1.72
CA ALA A 131 -12.15 -3.25 2.56
C ALA A 131 -12.14 -1.96 1.73
N ILE A 132 -12.65 -0.89 2.31
CA ILE A 132 -12.67 0.44 1.71
C ILE A 132 -11.84 1.39 2.59
N VAL A 133 -10.88 2.07 1.98
CA VAL A 133 -10.08 3.12 2.61
C VAL A 133 -10.45 4.46 1.99
N SER A 134 -10.98 5.38 2.79
CA SER A 134 -11.32 6.73 2.34
C SER A 134 -10.08 7.49 1.86
N ALA A 135 -10.27 8.45 0.95
CA ALA A 135 -9.20 9.32 0.48
C ALA A 135 -8.52 10.07 1.63
N GLY A 136 -7.21 10.33 1.51
CA GLY A 136 -6.43 11.06 2.50
C GLY A 136 -6.18 10.31 3.82
N THR A 137 -6.38 9.00 3.84
CA THR A 137 -6.26 8.19 5.07
C THR A 137 -4.83 7.79 5.35
N LEU A 138 -4.39 7.91 6.60
CA LEU A 138 -3.18 7.28 7.11
C LEU A 138 -3.50 5.90 7.69
N VAL A 139 -3.24 4.84 6.91
CA VAL A 139 -3.45 3.45 7.34
C VAL A 139 -2.25 3.01 8.18
N HIS A 140 -2.41 3.07 9.50
CA HIS A 140 -1.36 2.80 10.49
C HIS A 140 -1.60 1.54 11.32
N LYS A 141 -2.65 0.78 11.02
CA LYS A 141 -3.01 -0.52 11.61
C LYS A 141 -3.80 -1.35 10.61
N ASP A 142 -3.95 -2.64 10.89
CA ASP A 142 -4.70 -3.55 10.03
C ASP A 142 -6.15 -3.09 9.85
N VAL A 143 -6.69 -3.36 8.65
CA VAL A 143 -8.08 -3.09 8.29
C VAL A 143 -8.80 -4.42 8.10
N PRO A 144 -9.83 -4.73 8.89
CA PRO A 144 -10.62 -5.95 8.69
C PRO A 144 -11.30 -6.00 7.31
N ALA A 145 -11.52 -7.21 6.81
CA ALA A 145 -12.22 -7.42 5.54
C ALA A 145 -13.61 -6.75 5.56
N GLY A 146 -13.98 -6.13 4.45
CA GLY A 146 -15.27 -5.48 4.26
C GLY A 146 -15.48 -4.18 5.02
N ASN A 147 -14.58 -3.77 5.91
CA ASN A 147 -14.73 -2.54 6.67
C ASN A 147 -14.43 -1.30 5.83
N PHE A 148 -15.16 -0.23 6.11
CA PHE A 148 -14.86 1.11 5.61
C PHE A 148 -14.14 1.92 6.69
N VAL A 149 -12.92 2.36 6.38
CA VAL A 149 -12.08 3.14 7.29
C VAL A 149 -11.67 4.48 6.67
N GLY A 150 -11.36 5.45 7.51
CA GLY A 150 -10.91 6.76 7.02
C GLY A 150 -10.26 7.65 8.07
N GLY A 151 -9.58 8.69 7.59
CA GLY A 151 -9.06 9.78 8.39
C GLY A 151 -7.62 9.61 8.89
N ASN A 152 -7.15 10.64 9.60
CA ASN A 152 -5.87 10.67 10.32
C ASN A 152 -6.09 11.32 11.70
N PRO A 153 -6.06 10.54 12.80
CA PRO A 153 -5.84 9.07 12.84
C PRO A 153 -6.99 8.27 12.21
N MET A 154 -6.64 7.12 11.63
CA MET A 154 -7.61 6.23 10.98
C MET A 154 -8.63 5.68 11.98
N ARG A 155 -9.91 5.74 11.61
CA ARG A 155 -11.04 5.17 12.34
C ARG A 155 -11.89 4.31 11.42
N VAL A 156 -12.63 3.37 12.00
CA VAL A 156 -13.70 2.66 11.30
C VAL A 156 -14.85 3.67 11.11
N ILE A 157 -15.29 3.83 9.89
CA ILE A 157 -16.45 4.66 9.51
C ILE A 157 -17.69 3.78 9.53
N TYR A 158 -17.59 2.60 8.90
CA TYR A 158 -18.62 1.56 8.94
C TYR A 158 -17.94 0.19 9.05
N THR A 159 -18.54 -0.70 9.85
CA THR A 159 -18.21 -2.12 9.82
C THR A 159 -18.75 -2.74 8.54
N LYS A 160 -18.35 -3.97 8.26
CA LYS A 160 -18.85 -4.73 7.11
C LYS A 160 -20.38 -4.83 7.14
N GLU A 161 -20.94 -5.19 8.28
CA GLU A 161 -22.38 -5.38 8.49
C GLU A 161 -23.16 -4.08 8.26
N GLU A 162 -22.67 -2.96 8.82
CA GLU A 162 -23.27 -1.63 8.64
C GLU A 162 -23.23 -1.19 7.17
N LEU A 163 -22.14 -1.51 6.46
CA LEU A 163 -21.98 -1.17 5.06
C LEU A 163 -22.90 -2.00 4.16
N GLU A 164 -22.99 -3.31 4.40
CA GLU A 164 -23.91 -4.21 3.70
C GLU A 164 -25.38 -3.79 3.88
N GLN A 165 -25.77 -3.42 5.10
CA GLN A 165 -27.10 -2.89 5.37
C GLN A 165 -27.36 -1.62 4.56
N ARG A 166 -26.44 -0.66 4.56
CA ARG A 166 -26.58 0.58 3.78
C ARG A 166 -26.71 0.32 2.29
N TRP A 167 -25.94 -0.61 1.74
CA TRP A 167 -26.02 -0.96 0.33
C TRP A 167 -27.33 -1.67 -0.02
N SER A 168 -27.90 -2.47 0.87
CA SER A 168 -29.21 -3.10 0.66
C SER A 168 -30.36 -2.07 0.61
N GLU A 169 -30.20 -0.95 1.29
CA GLU A 169 -31.17 0.17 1.30
C GLU A 169 -30.97 1.15 0.13
N ASP A 170 -29.80 1.08 -0.57
CA ASP A 170 -29.48 1.97 -1.69
C ASP A 170 -30.17 1.50 -2.99
N PRO A 171 -30.90 2.40 -3.70
CA PRO A 171 -31.59 2.05 -4.94
C PRO A 171 -30.69 1.51 -6.07
N ILE A 172 -29.38 1.80 -6.01
CA ILE A 172 -28.40 1.36 -7.00
C ILE A 172 -27.91 -0.05 -6.69
N TYR A 173 -27.66 -0.37 -5.41
CA TYR A 173 -27.02 -1.62 -4.97
C TYR A 173 -28.02 -2.63 -4.37
N GLY A 174 -29.19 -2.19 -3.93
CA GLY A 174 -30.22 -3.01 -3.27
C GLY A 174 -31.13 -3.81 -4.21
N LYS A 175 -30.68 -4.12 -5.45
CA LYS A 175 -31.42 -4.91 -6.43
C LYS A 175 -31.02 -6.37 -6.41
#